data_7b63a3ed88726dbec3f866a84ef365a2
#
_entry.id   7b63a3ed88726dbec3f866a84ef365a2
#
_cell.length_a   1.000
_cell.length_b   1.000
_cell.length_c   1.000
_cell.angle_alpha   90.00
_cell.angle_beta   90.00
_cell.angle_gamma   90.00
#
_symmetry.space_group_name_H-M   'P 1'
#
loop_
_entity.id
_entity.type
_entity.pdbx_description
1 polymer ?
#
loop_
_entity_poly.entity_id
_entity_poly.type
_entity_poly.pdbx_seq_one_letter_code
_entity_poly.pdbx_strand_id
1 'polypeptide(L)'
;MVTLRILTTDDWPLWRDLRLAALSDAPHAFKARLADWHHGGEGRWRARLHLPGAHHVAALLDGPAGSDGPDATPVGLADGLPGADGVRELRSVWVGPKARGRGVADRLLEEVERWARASGGSTLRLAVLPGNEPAITLYRRHGFTVLAEPGGPFAGGATRELVMAKSLR
;
A
#
# COMPACT_ATOMS: atom_id res chain seq x y z
N MET A 1 -6.24 17.09 9.80
CA MET A 1 -6.00 16.98 8.36
C MET A 1 -4.98 15.89 8.10
N VAL A 2 -5.04 15.26 6.95
CA VAL A 2 -4.11 14.19 6.56
C VAL A 2 -3.17 14.69 5.47
N THR A 3 -1.87 14.46 5.66
CA THR A 3 -0.83 14.81 4.69
C THR A 3 -0.21 13.53 4.15
N LEU A 4 0.04 13.45 2.84
CA LEU A 4 0.77 12.35 2.24
C LEU A 4 2.25 12.70 2.13
N ARG A 5 3.09 11.72 2.46
CA ARG A 5 4.54 11.85 2.38
C ARG A 5 5.11 10.74 1.50
N ILE A 6 5.92 11.11 0.52
CA ILE A 6 6.64 10.17 -0.31
C ILE A 6 7.90 9.77 0.44
N LEU A 7 8.06 8.48 0.70
CA LEU A 7 9.16 7.98 1.53
C LEU A 7 10.44 7.74 0.73
N THR A 8 11.56 8.11 1.33
CA THR A 8 12.91 7.81 0.83
C THR A 8 13.53 6.75 1.74
N THR A 9 14.73 6.27 1.39
CA THR A 9 15.46 5.29 2.21
C THR A 9 15.74 5.78 3.63
N ASP A 10 15.86 7.09 3.81
CA ASP A 10 16.09 7.69 5.14
C ASP A 10 14.82 7.64 6.02
N ASP A 11 13.67 7.42 5.42
CA ASP A 11 12.39 7.28 6.14
C ASP A 11 12.13 5.85 6.61
N TRP A 12 13.14 4.98 6.60
CA TRP A 12 12.97 3.58 6.95
C TRP A 12 12.35 3.35 8.35
N PRO A 13 12.64 4.18 9.39
CA PRO A 13 11.97 3.99 10.68
C PRO A 13 10.45 4.20 10.59
N LEU A 14 10.03 5.22 9.84
CA LEU A 14 8.61 5.48 9.61
C LEU A 14 7.95 4.35 8.84
N TRP A 15 8.57 3.91 7.76
CA TRP A 15 8.04 2.81 6.96
C TRP A 15 7.96 1.51 7.77
N ARG A 16 9.00 1.21 8.55
CA ARG A 16 9.02 0.06 9.44
C ARG A 16 7.83 0.08 10.40
N ASP A 17 7.61 1.21 11.07
CA ASP A 17 6.55 1.33 12.07
C ASP A 17 5.18 1.15 11.44
N LEU A 18 4.96 1.73 10.26
CA LEU A 18 3.71 1.56 9.49
C LEU A 18 3.52 0.11 9.04
N ARG A 19 4.57 -0.52 8.53
CA ARG A 19 4.50 -1.90 8.07
C ARG A 19 4.19 -2.87 9.21
N LEU A 20 4.86 -2.71 10.35
CA LEU A 20 4.61 -3.52 11.53
C LEU A 20 3.19 -3.31 12.06
N ALA A 21 2.72 -2.07 12.08
CA ALA A 21 1.35 -1.74 12.49
C ALA A 21 0.32 -2.40 11.56
N ALA A 22 0.55 -2.35 10.24
CA ALA A 22 -0.35 -2.95 9.26
C ALA A 22 -0.41 -4.48 9.41
N LEU A 23 0.73 -5.14 9.54
CA LEU A 23 0.81 -6.58 9.70
C LEU A 23 0.20 -7.04 11.02
N SER A 24 0.31 -6.23 12.07
CA SER A 24 -0.28 -6.52 13.37
C SER A 24 -1.80 -6.32 13.38
N ASP A 25 -2.29 -5.26 12.74
CA ASP A 25 -3.72 -4.91 12.71
C ASP A 25 -4.52 -5.83 11.77
N ALA A 26 -3.93 -6.18 10.62
CA ALA A 26 -4.63 -6.94 9.58
C ALA A 26 -3.78 -8.08 9.03
N PRO A 27 -3.37 -9.06 9.88
CA PRO A 27 -2.48 -10.14 9.45
C PRO A 27 -3.05 -10.99 8.33
N HIS A 28 -4.37 -11.09 8.25
CA HIS A 28 -5.07 -11.88 7.23
C HIS A 28 -5.16 -11.18 5.86
N ALA A 29 -4.85 -9.88 5.80
CA ALA A 29 -4.91 -9.10 4.56
C ALA A 29 -3.58 -9.05 3.80
N PHE A 30 -2.50 -9.53 4.42
CA PHE A 30 -1.15 -9.48 3.85
C PHE A 30 -0.53 -10.87 3.74
N LYS A 31 0.22 -11.10 2.67
CA LYS A 31 0.99 -12.34 2.48
C LYS A 31 2.15 -12.42 3.46
N ALA A 32 2.80 -11.31 3.75
CA ALA A 32 3.89 -11.25 4.69
C ALA A 32 3.37 -11.40 6.13
N ARG A 33 4.13 -12.07 6.96
CA ARG A 33 3.79 -12.28 8.36
C ARG A 33 4.59 -11.31 9.24
N LEU A 34 3.97 -10.86 10.32
CA LEU A 34 4.64 -10.00 11.30
C LEU A 34 5.95 -10.63 11.80
N ALA A 35 5.93 -11.93 12.10
CA ALA A 35 7.11 -12.64 12.59
C ALA A 35 8.28 -12.60 11.60
N ASP A 36 8.01 -12.61 10.31
CA ASP A 36 9.04 -12.57 9.26
C ASP A 36 9.74 -11.22 9.19
N TRP A 37 9.07 -10.16 9.61
CA TRP A 37 9.59 -8.79 9.55
C TRP A 37 10.15 -8.28 10.88
N HIS A 38 9.72 -8.86 11.99
CA HIS A 38 10.11 -8.40 13.32
C HIS A 38 11.61 -8.48 13.57
N HIS A 39 12.30 -9.44 12.94
CA HIS A 39 13.73 -9.68 13.10
C HIS A 39 14.60 -9.07 12.01
N GLY A 40 14.01 -8.30 11.08
CA GLY A 40 14.76 -7.61 10.06
C GLY A 40 15.44 -6.36 10.62
N GLY A 41 16.74 -6.21 10.42
CA GLY A 41 17.46 -5.02 10.80
C GLY A 41 17.26 -3.85 9.83
N GLU A 42 17.90 -2.72 10.14
CA GLU A 42 17.85 -1.51 9.31
C GLU A 42 18.09 -1.79 7.83
N GLY A 43 19.06 -2.65 7.51
CA GLY A 43 19.39 -2.99 6.13
C GLY A 43 18.22 -3.56 5.36
N ARG A 44 17.41 -4.40 5.99
CA ARG A 44 16.23 -4.99 5.37
C ARG A 44 15.14 -3.94 5.08
N TRP A 45 14.91 -3.03 6.04
CA TRP A 45 13.93 -1.96 5.88
C TRP A 45 14.35 -0.97 4.79
N ARG A 46 15.63 -0.58 4.78
CA ARG A 46 16.18 0.30 3.75
C ARG A 46 16.12 -0.33 2.37
N ALA A 47 16.45 -1.62 2.26
CA ALA A 47 16.42 -2.34 0.99
C ALA A 47 15.02 -2.32 0.36
N ARG A 48 13.98 -2.43 1.17
CA ARG A 48 12.61 -2.40 0.69
C ARG A 48 12.26 -1.04 0.08
N LEU A 49 12.68 0.04 0.72
CA LEU A 49 12.45 1.40 0.22
C LEU A 49 13.33 1.74 -0.99
N HIS A 50 14.43 1.02 -1.15
CA HIS A 50 15.40 1.26 -2.22
C HIS A 50 15.10 0.47 -3.50
N LEU A 51 13.98 -0.24 -3.57
CA LEU A 51 13.60 -0.96 -4.80
C LEU A 51 13.51 0.02 -5.97
N PRO A 52 14.24 -0.24 -7.07
CA PRO A 52 14.26 0.68 -8.22
C PRO A 52 12.86 0.94 -8.78
N GLY A 53 12.52 2.20 -8.95
CA GLY A 53 11.24 2.61 -9.52
C GLY A 53 10.05 2.47 -8.60
N ALA A 54 10.23 2.02 -7.34
CA ALA A 54 9.14 1.91 -6.39
C ALA A 54 8.72 3.26 -5.84
N HIS A 55 7.46 3.34 -5.41
CA HIS A 55 6.87 4.55 -4.87
C HIS A 55 6.16 4.22 -3.56
N HIS A 56 6.72 4.65 -2.45
CA HIS A 56 6.19 4.37 -1.12
C HIS A 56 5.55 5.62 -0.55
N VAL A 57 4.29 5.50 -0.14
CA VAL A 57 3.51 6.65 0.35
C VAL A 57 3.04 6.38 1.77
N ALA A 58 3.26 7.34 2.65
CA ALA A 58 2.71 7.33 4.01
C ALA A 58 1.65 8.40 4.14
N ALA A 59 0.59 8.09 4.87
CA ALA A 59 -0.39 9.08 5.30
C ALA A 59 -0.11 9.45 6.74
N LEU A 60 -0.02 10.74 7.02
CA LEU A 60 0.26 11.28 8.34
C LEU A 60 -0.92 12.13 8.80
N LEU A 61 -1.37 11.91 10.02
CA LEU A 61 -2.37 12.77 10.65
C LEU A 61 -1.64 13.94 11.28
N ASP A 62 -2.01 15.15 10.88
CA ASP A 62 -1.33 16.37 11.34
C ASP A 62 -1.37 16.47 12.87
N GLY A 63 -0.24 16.85 13.45
CA GLY A 63 -0.14 17.17 14.85
C GLY A 63 -0.63 18.58 15.16
N PRO A 64 -0.61 18.99 16.45
CA PRO A 64 -1.06 20.32 16.87
C PRO A 64 -0.32 21.48 16.21
N ALA A 65 0.90 21.25 15.75
CA ALA A 65 1.74 22.26 15.08
C ALA A 65 1.52 22.34 13.57
N GLY A 66 0.62 21.52 13.02
CA GLY A 66 0.32 21.49 11.57
C GLY A 66 1.12 20.45 10.80
N SER A 67 0.77 20.31 9.55
CA SER A 67 1.08 19.27 8.57
C SER A 67 2.07 18.13 8.94
N ASP A 68 3.28 18.18 8.55
CA ASP A 68 4.25 17.07 8.67
C ASP A 68 5.30 17.28 9.76
N GLY A 69 4.94 18.03 10.80
CA GLY A 69 5.83 18.30 11.92
C GLY A 69 6.13 17.05 12.76
N PRO A 70 7.01 17.18 13.77
CA PRO A 70 7.43 16.04 14.59
C PRO A 70 6.30 15.36 15.36
N ASP A 71 5.17 16.02 15.48
CA ASP A 71 4.00 15.48 16.18
C ASP A 71 3.01 14.80 15.25
N ALA A 72 3.30 14.71 13.94
CA ALA A 72 2.43 14.04 12.99
C ALA A 72 2.42 12.52 13.26
N THR A 73 1.23 11.93 13.20
CA THR A 73 1.05 10.51 13.49
C THR A 73 0.89 9.71 12.20
N PRO A 74 1.73 8.69 11.96
CA PRO A 74 1.56 7.82 10.80
C PRO A 74 0.27 7.00 10.93
N VAL A 75 -0.60 7.08 9.92
CA VAL A 75 -1.93 6.43 9.98
C VAL A 75 -2.25 5.57 8.75
N GLY A 76 -1.38 5.51 7.78
CA GLY A 76 -1.63 4.69 6.60
C GLY A 76 -0.44 4.59 5.68
N LEU A 77 -0.48 3.61 4.77
CA LEU A 77 0.55 3.43 3.75
C LEU A 77 -0.04 2.83 2.48
N ALA A 78 0.67 3.02 1.39
CA ALA A 78 0.44 2.33 0.12
C ALA A 78 1.74 2.32 -0.66
N ASP A 79 1.97 1.25 -1.41
CA ASP A 79 3.15 1.11 -2.24
C ASP A 79 2.76 0.95 -3.70
N GLY A 80 3.51 1.62 -4.59
CA GLY A 80 3.48 1.39 -6.01
C GLY A 80 4.77 0.74 -6.47
N LEU A 81 4.68 -0.32 -7.26
CA LEU A 81 5.84 -1.05 -7.77
C LEU A 81 5.80 -1.13 -9.29
N PRO A 82 6.96 -0.99 -9.96
CA PRO A 82 7.01 -1.19 -11.41
C PRO A 82 6.85 -2.67 -11.73
N GLY A 83 6.15 -2.95 -12.82
CA GLY A 83 6.02 -4.29 -13.39
C GLY A 83 6.47 -4.27 -14.86
N ALA A 84 6.32 -5.40 -15.53
CA ALA A 84 6.66 -5.53 -16.94
C ALA A 84 5.61 -4.87 -17.84
N ASP A 85 6.04 -4.45 -19.03
CA ASP A 85 5.14 -4.04 -20.12
C ASP A 85 4.13 -2.94 -19.77
N GLY A 86 4.57 -1.93 -19.02
CA GLY A 86 3.72 -0.82 -18.65
C GLY A 86 2.78 -1.11 -17.48
N VAL A 87 2.86 -2.28 -16.89
CA VAL A 87 2.09 -2.62 -15.69
C VAL A 87 2.73 -1.98 -14.47
N ARG A 88 1.91 -1.40 -13.61
CA ARG A 88 2.30 -0.94 -12.27
C ARG A 88 1.47 -1.70 -11.26
N GLU A 89 2.05 -1.98 -10.10
CA GLU A 89 1.35 -2.72 -9.05
C GLU A 89 1.09 -1.85 -7.84
N LEU A 90 -0.13 -1.94 -7.32
CA LEU A 90 -0.53 -1.34 -6.06
C LEU A 90 -0.40 -2.41 -4.98
N ARG A 91 0.32 -2.13 -3.92
CA ARG A 91 0.53 -3.06 -2.80
C ARG A 91 0.44 -2.37 -1.45
N SER A 92 0.24 -3.17 -0.43
CA SER A 92 0.38 -2.77 0.98
C SER A 92 -0.56 -1.65 1.41
N VAL A 93 -1.71 -1.52 0.78
CA VAL A 93 -2.70 -0.50 1.17
C VAL A 93 -3.22 -0.80 2.57
N TRP A 94 -3.03 0.14 3.48
CA TRP A 94 -3.50 0.02 4.85
C TRP A 94 -3.80 1.39 5.43
N VAL A 95 -4.89 1.48 6.20
CA VAL A 95 -5.25 2.67 6.98
C VAL A 95 -5.50 2.20 8.40
N GLY A 96 -4.85 2.84 9.36
CA GLY A 96 -5.00 2.52 10.78
C GLY A 96 -6.41 2.81 11.28
N PRO A 97 -6.86 2.08 12.33
CA PRO A 97 -8.23 2.22 12.85
C PRO A 97 -8.64 3.65 13.19
N LYS A 98 -7.71 4.45 13.70
CA LYS A 98 -7.98 5.83 14.11
C LYS A 98 -8.28 6.78 12.95
N ALA A 99 -7.88 6.41 11.74
CA ALA A 99 -8.02 7.26 10.56
C ALA A 99 -9.03 6.71 9.54
N ARG A 100 -9.68 5.59 9.83
CA ARG A 100 -10.69 5.00 8.94
C ARG A 100 -11.93 5.89 8.84
N GLY A 101 -12.58 5.85 7.66
CA GLY A 101 -13.77 6.65 7.41
C GLY A 101 -13.50 8.13 7.12
N ARG A 102 -12.24 8.51 6.88
CA ARG A 102 -11.83 9.90 6.61
C ARG A 102 -11.29 10.10 5.18
N GLY A 103 -11.48 9.12 4.30
CA GLY A 103 -11.01 9.21 2.92
C GLY A 103 -9.50 9.04 2.74
N VAL A 104 -8.80 8.53 3.74
CA VAL A 104 -7.33 8.34 3.68
C VAL A 104 -6.95 7.33 2.61
N ALA A 105 -7.66 6.19 2.54
CA ALA A 105 -7.40 5.17 1.53
C ALA A 105 -7.60 5.72 0.13
N ASP A 106 -8.63 6.52 -0.08
CA ASP A 106 -8.88 7.16 -1.37
C ASP A 106 -7.70 8.03 -1.80
N ARG A 107 -7.17 8.82 -0.89
CA ARG A 107 -6.02 9.68 -1.17
C ARG A 107 -4.75 8.88 -1.47
N LEU A 108 -4.52 7.78 -0.75
CA LEU A 108 -3.39 6.90 -1.00
C LEU A 108 -3.48 6.27 -2.39
N LEU A 109 -4.66 5.78 -2.77
CA LEU A 109 -4.89 5.20 -4.10
C LEU A 109 -4.69 6.24 -5.21
N GLU A 110 -5.23 7.44 -5.03
CA GLU A 110 -5.08 8.53 -5.99
C GLU A 110 -3.60 8.89 -6.21
N GLU A 111 -2.80 8.91 -5.14
CA GLU A 111 -1.37 9.20 -5.24
C GLU A 111 -0.61 8.10 -5.98
N VAL A 112 -0.89 6.84 -5.69
CA VAL A 112 -0.25 5.73 -6.41
C VAL A 112 -0.66 5.73 -7.88
N GLU A 113 -1.93 6.00 -8.17
CA GLU A 113 -2.40 6.13 -9.57
C GLU A 113 -1.70 7.28 -10.29
N ARG A 114 -1.58 8.44 -9.65
CA ARG A 114 -0.86 9.58 -10.21
C ARG A 114 0.58 9.20 -10.56
N TRP A 115 1.27 8.55 -9.63
CA TRP A 115 2.62 8.06 -9.86
C TRP A 115 2.68 7.06 -11.02
N ALA A 116 1.74 6.12 -11.05
CA ALA A 116 1.68 5.10 -12.10
C ALA A 116 1.57 5.73 -13.49
N ARG A 117 0.72 6.74 -13.63
CA ARG A 117 0.58 7.50 -14.88
C ARG A 117 1.85 8.27 -15.21
N ALA A 118 2.40 8.99 -14.23
CA ALA A 118 3.59 9.83 -14.42
C ALA A 118 4.83 8.99 -14.79
N SER A 119 4.91 7.74 -14.32
CA SER A 119 6.02 6.84 -14.63
C SER A 119 5.82 6.04 -15.93
N GLY A 120 4.81 6.38 -16.72
CA GLY A 120 4.56 5.74 -18.01
C GLY A 120 3.76 4.46 -17.94
N GLY A 121 3.10 4.19 -16.82
CA GLY A 121 2.25 3.02 -16.67
C GLY A 121 0.99 3.10 -17.52
N SER A 122 0.59 1.97 -18.09
CA SER A 122 -0.66 1.86 -18.86
C SER A 122 -1.76 1.12 -18.09
N THR A 123 -1.38 0.35 -17.08
CA THR A 123 -2.29 -0.45 -16.26
C THR A 123 -1.82 -0.46 -14.83
N LEU A 124 -2.74 -0.30 -13.90
CA LEU A 124 -2.48 -0.48 -12.47
C LEU A 124 -3.18 -1.76 -12.02
N ARG A 125 -2.42 -2.67 -11.40
CA ARG A 125 -2.91 -3.98 -10.94
C ARG A 125 -2.74 -4.11 -9.44
N LEU A 126 -3.58 -4.95 -8.86
CA LEU A 126 -3.48 -5.33 -7.46
C LEU A 126 -3.96 -6.78 -7.28
N ALA A 127 -3.61 -7.36 -6.14
CA ALA A 127 -4.16 -8.63 -5.71
C ALA A 127 -4.83 -8.46 -4.35
N VAL A 128 -5.97 -9.08 -4.16
CA VAL A 128 -6.76 -8.96 -2.93
C VAL A 128 -7.45 -10.29 -2.61
N LEU A 129 -7.60 -10.58 -1.32
CA LEU A 129 -8.35 -11.77 -0.90
C LEU A 129 -9.84 -11.63 -1.26
N PRO A 130 -10.47 -12.72 -1.76
CA PRO A 130 -11.90 -12.69 -2.11
C PRO A 130 -12.82 -12.30 -0.96
N GLY A 131 -12.44 -12.61 0.28
CA GLY A 131 -13.25 -12.29 1.47
C GLY A 131 -13.06 -10.86 1.98
N ASN A 132 -12.13 -10.10 1.41
CA ASN A 132 -11.86 -8.73 1.86
C ASN A 132 -12.80 -7.75 1.15
N GLU A 133 -14.07 -7.78 1.51
CA GLU A 133 -15.11 -6.98 0.87
C GLU A 133 -14.88 -5.46 0.98
N PRO A 134 -14.45 -4.92 2.12
CA PRO A 134 -14.19 -3.48 2.20
C PRO A 134 -13.13 -3.02 1.20
N ALA A 135 -12.05 -3.79 1.03
CA ALA A 135 -11.00 -3.47 0.07
C ALA A 135 -11.50 -3.59 -1.38
N ILE A 136 -12.22 -4.67 -1.69
CA ILE A 136 -12.78 -4.88 -3.04
C ILE A 136 -13.72 -3.73 -3.41
N THR A 137 -14.59 -3.32 -2.50
CA THR A 137 -15.50 -2.20 -2.70
C THR A 137 -14.74 -0.90 -2.96
N LEU A 138 -13.68 -0.65 -2.18
CA LEU A 138 -12.81 0.51 -2.36
C LEU A 138 -12.20 0.52 -3.77
N TYR A 139 -11.62 -0.61 -4.19
CA TYR A 139 -10.97 -0.70 -5.48
C TYR A 139 -11.97 -0.54 -6.64
N ARG A 140 -13.16 -1.14 -6.54
CA ARG A 140 -14.21 -0.95 -7.54
C ARG A 140 -14.63 0.51 -7.65
N ARG A 141 -14.74 1.21 -6.54
CA ARG A 141 -15.08 2.63 -6.53
C ARG A 141 -14.03 3.46 -7.27
N HIS A 142 -12.78 3.01 -7.27
CA HIS A 142 -11.69 3.66 -8.00
C HIS A 142 -11.54 3.15 -9.44
N GLY A 143 -12.45 2.34 -9.93
CA GLY A 143 -12.47 1.91 -11.33
C GLY A 143 -11.75 0.60 -11.62
N PHE A 144 -11.29 -0.11 -10.59
CA PHE A 144 -10.69 -1.44 -10.76
C PHE A 144 -11.77 -2.49 -11.05
N THR A 145 -11.45 -3.44 -11.91
CA THR A 145 -12.32 -4.58 -12.22
C THR A 145 -11.55 -5.88 -11.99
N VAL A 146 -12.31 -6.93 -11.64
CA VAL A 146 -11.73 -8.25 -11.42
C VAL A 146 -11.36 -8.89 -12.76
N LEU A 147 -10.13 -9.38 -12.86
CA LEU A 147 -9.67 -10.11 -14.05
C LEU A 147 -10.01 -11.60 -13.91
N ALA A 148 -10.15 -12.27 -15.06
CA ALA A 148 -10.44 -13.71 -15.10
C ALA A 148 -9.24 -14.56 -14.68
N GLU A 149 -8.01 -14.02 -14.74
CA GLU A 149 -6.81 -14.76 -14.38
C GLU A 149 -6.76 -15.00 -12.86
N PRO A 150 -6.32 -16.19 -12.41
CA PRO A 150 -6.17 -16.45 -10.99
C PRO A 150 -4.97 -15.72 -10.41
N GLY A 151 -5.10 -15.24 -9.17
CA GLY A 151 -3.99 -14.71 -8.41
C GLY A 151 -3.17 -15.83 -7.76
N GLY A 152 -2.14 -15.44 -7.02
CA GLY A 152 -1.30 -16.37 -6.27
C GLY A 152 -2.02 -16.96 -5.05
N PRO A 153 -1.49 -18.08 -4.51
CA PRO A 153 -2.02 -18.64 -3.26
C PRO A 153 -1.71 -17.71 -2.08
N PHE A 154 -2.66 -17.60 -1.16
CA PHE A 154 -2.48 -16.83 0.06
C PHE A 154 -2.02 -17.75 1.19
N ALA A 155 -0.91 -17.36 1.86
CA ALA A 155 -0.35 -18.07 3.01
C ALA A 155 -0.14 -19.58 2.78
N GLY A 156 0.13 -19.99 1.52
CA GLY A 156 0.32 -21.39 1.16
C GLY A 156 -0.95 -22.23 1.17
N GLY A 157 -2.12 -21.62 1.33
CA GLY A 157 -3.40 -22.31 1.34
C GLY A 157 -4.04 -22.47 -0.04
N ALA A 158 -5.23 -23.10 -0.08
CA ALA A 158 -6.00 -23.28 -1.31
C ALA A 158 -6.69 -21.99 -1.79
N THR A 159 -6.85 -21.00 -0.91
CA THR A 159 -7.48 -19.72 -1.26
C THR A 159 -6.53 -18.92 -2.17
N ARG A 160 -7.06 -18.49 -3.30
CA ARG A 160 -6.33 -17.66 -4.24
C ARG A 160 -6.80 -16.22 -4.18
N GLU A 161 -5.88 -15.30 -4.37
CA GLU A 161 -6.20 -13.88 -4.48
C GLU A 161 -7.00 -13.60 -5.74
N LEU A 162 -7.84 -12.56 -5.69
CA LEU A 162 -8.41 -11.95 -6.88
C LEU A 162 -7.40 -10.95 -7.44
N VAL A 163 -7.25 -10.95 -8.75
CA VAL A 163 -6.46 -9.93 -9.43
C VAL A 163 -7.42 -8.88 -9.97
N MET A 164 -7.16 -7.63 -9.64
CA MET A 164 -7.94 -6.50 -10.15
C MET A 164 -7.04 -5.56 -10.93
N ALA A 165 -7.59 -4.90 -11.92
CA ALA A 165 -6.84 -3.97 -12.74
C ALA A 165 -7.67 -2.77 -13.17
N LYS A 166 -6.97 -1.68 -13.47
CA LYS A 166 -7.52 -0.45 -13.97
C LYS A 166 -6.66 0.07 -15.12
N SER A 167 -7.28 0.44 -16.23
CA SER A 167 -6.58 1.11 -17.32
C SER A 167 -6.21 2.53 -16.89
N LEU A 168 -4.98 2.94 -17.22
CA LEU A 168 -4.48 4.28 -16.96
C LEU A 168 -4.51 5.17 -18.20
N ARG A 169 -5.00 4.63 -19.32
CA ARG A 169 -5.13 5.35 -20.59
C ARG A 169 -6.47 6.07 -20.71
#